data_0c7334a267dc27fe78a8fe230796c76f
#
_entry.id   0c7334a267dc27fe78a8fe230796c76f
#
_cell.length_a   1.000
_cell.length_b   1.000
_cell.length_c   1.000
_cell.angle_alpha   90.00
_cell.angle_beta   90.00
_cell.angle_gamma   90.00
#
_symmetry.space_group_name_H-M   'P 1'
#
loop_
_entity.id
_entity.type
_entity.pdbx_description
1 polymer ?
#
loop_
_entity_poly.entity_id
_entity_poly.type
_entity_poly.pdbx_seq_one_letter_code
_entity_poly.pdbx_strand_id
1 'polypeptide(L)'
;MSDRWDYDRMFIDGGWTADDIVGVIEVLDPATEEVIGSVPDAGVKATHAAIAAARRAFDDGPWPRKSPRERAAVLRRFAAILDERHDFLKKLVMAESGSVGFLADIIQVRGTIDIAEWIAEAMELAVRWTEVSPPVGSPTGMAGHAVVREPVGVVAAITPFNFPFFLNIVKVLPALAAGCTVVLKPHQWTPLDAFEIAKAAQDADLSPGVLNVIAGGPDVGEEMTTHRMVDMVTFTGSTATGRAIMAAAAPTVKRLQLELGGKSASIVLDDVSEEHVASMGIITSMIHAGQGCAIQTRLLLPEHLLDAYVEGAKVSASSLKVGDPREPDTLIGPLIREQQRARVEGYVQSGIDEGAELVFGGKRPEHLAKGFFYEPTLFINARNNMRIAQEEIFGPVLTVITYKTEDEAIRIANDSIYGLGGGVVSGNTARGFNVARQIRAGNVAVQTVGSATSNAETLGTSGPGWSAEQPNGVGITGVFGGFKQSGVGREWGHHGIEEFTELKSIAWS
;
A
#
# COMPACT_ATOMS: atom_id res chain seq x y z
N MET A 1 6.91 -22.15 22.71
CA MET A 1 8.00 -21.78 21.82
C MET A 1 7.35 -20.95 20.73
N SER A 2 7.79 -19.74 20.49
CA SER A 2 7.33 -18.95 19.33
C SER A 2 7.72 -19.70 18.06
N ASP A 3 6.80 -19.79 17.10
CA ASP A 3 7.13 -20.35 15.79
C ASP A 3 8.27 -19.51 15.20
N ARG A 4 9.33 -20.17 14.73
CA ARG A 4 10.46 -19.50 14.10
C ARG A 4 10.47 -19.84 12.61
N TRP A 5 10.61 -18.80 11.77
CA TRP A 5 10.56 -18.89 10.31
C TRP A 5 11.94 -18.56 9.72
N ASP A 6 12.76 -19.57 9.52
CA ASP A 6 14.10 -19.42 8.93
C ASP A 6 14.10 -19.91 7.48
N TYR A 7 14.55 -19.07 6.58
CA TYR A 7 14.79 -19.37 5.17
C TYR A 7 16.29 -19.24 4.91
N ASP A 8 16.91 -20.30 4.37
CA ASP A 8 18.34 -20.36 4.08
C ASP A 8 18.67 -20.21 2.59
N ARG A 9 17.64 -20.04 1.74
CA ARG A 9 17.74 -19.96 0.28
C ARG A 9 16.83 -18.91 -0.29
N MET A 10 17.25 -18.30 -1.40
CA MET A 10 16.44 -17.43 -2.24
C MET A 10 15.67 -18.25 -3.28
N PHE A 11 14.61 -17.68 -3.83
CA PHE A 11 13.86 -18.29 -4.94
C PHE A 11 14.23 -17.60 -6.26
N ILE A 12 15.01 -18.30 -7.08
CA ILE A 12 15.50 -17.78 -8.37
C ILE A 12 15.33 -18.88 -9.45
N ASP A 13 14.83 -18.49 -10.62
CA ASP A 13 14.66 -19.37 -11.79
C ASP A 13 13.82 -20.64 -11.50
N GLY A 14 12.76 -20.46 -10.68
CA GLY A 14 11.86 -21.55 -10.29
C GLY A 14 12.42 -22.54 -9.25
N GLY A 15 13.58 -22.28 -8.67
CA GLY A 15 14.24 -23.10 -7.68
C GLY A 15 14.76 -22.33 -6.48
N TRP A 16 15.06 -23.07 -5.40
CA TRP A 16 15.65 -22.54 -4.20
C TRP A 16 17.17 -22.66 -4.25
N THR A 17 17.89 -21.53 -4.17
CA THR A 17 19.35 -21.48 -4.23
C THR A 17 19.96 -20.73 -3.05
N ALA A 18 21.14 -21.18 -2.62
CA ALA A 18 21.99 -20.49 -1.64
C ALA A 18 23.19 -19.78 -2.31
N ASP A 19 23.23 -19.75 -3.63
CA ASP A 19 24.37 -19.18 -4.36
C ASP A 19 24.45 -17.66 -4.17
N ASP A 20 25.67 -17.18 -3.96
CA ASP A 20 26.00 -15.74 -3.82
C ASP A 20 25.29 -15.02 -2.66
N ILE A 21 24.84 -15.73 -1.60
CA ILE A 21 24.38 -15.14 -0.35
C ILE A 21 25.55 -14.44 0.34
N VAL A 22 25.36 -13.19 0.75
CA VAL A 22 26.40 -12.37 1.41
C VAL A 22 26.22 -12.25 2.92
N GLY A 23 25.03 -12.63 3.44
CA GLY A 23 24.70 -12.53 4.86
C GLY A 23 23.34 -13.12 5.18
N VAL A 24 22.88 -12.83 6.39
CA VAL A 24 21.55 -13.21 6.91
C VAL A 24 20.89 -11.98 7.49
N ILE A 25 19.61 -11.79 7.17
CA ILE A 25 18.76 -10.72 7.70
C ILE A 25 17.88 -11.36 8.79
N GLU A 26 18.05 -10.91 10.03
CA GLU A 26 17.17 -11.30 11.15
C GLU A 26 15.91 -10.45 11.16
N VAL A 27 14.78 -11.11 11.41
CA VAL A 27 13.47 -10.50 11.50
C VAL A 27 13.01 -10.49 12.95
N LEU A 28 12.61 -9.33 13.45
CA LEU A 28 12.14 -9.18 14.82
C LEU A 28 10.61 -9.05 14.85
N ASP A 29 10.01 -9.63 15.87
CA ASP A 29 8.66 -9.28 16.30
C ASP A 29 8.67 -7.88 16.94
N PRO A 30 7.96 -6.89 16.39
CA PRO A 30 7.97 -5.52 16.91
C PRO A 30 7.28 -5.38 18.27
N ALA A 31 6.48 -6.36 18.70
CA ALA A 31 5.82 -6.35 20.01
C ALA A 31 6.70 -6.89 21.13
N THR A 32 7.61 -7.83 20.83
CA THR A 32 8.46 -8.47 21.82
C THR A 32 9.94 -8.14 21.69
N GLU A 33 10.36 -7.59 20.57
CA GLU A 33 11.76 -7.32 20.19
C GLU A 33 12.60 -8.60 20.01
N GLU A 34 11.94 -9.78 19.93
CA GLU A 34 12.60 -11.06 19.77
C GLU A 34 12.77 -11.43 18.29
N VAL A 35 13.84 -12.15 17.96
CA VAL A 35 14.05 -12.69 16.61
C VAL A 35 13.07 -13.82 16.37
N ILE A 36 12.23 -13.67 15.35
CA ILE A 36 11.21 -14.65 14.94
C ILE A 36 11.59 -15.45 13.70
N GLY A 37 12.62 -15.05 13.01
CA GLY A 37 13.07 -15.73 11.81
C GLY A 37 14.21 -15.02 11.12
N SER A 38 14.61 -15.59 9.99
CA SER A 38 15.67 -15.03 9.17
C SER A 38 15.50 -15.35 7.70
N VAL A 39 16.08 -14.49 6.84
CA VAL A 39 16.17 -14.70 5.39
C VAL A 39 17.59 -14.44 4.90
N PRO A 40 18.01 -15.04 3.77
CA PRO A 40 19.31 -14.75 3.17
C PRO A 40 19.39 -13.32 2.63
N ASP A 41 20.54 -12.67 2.80
CA ASP A 41 20.86 -11.40 2.13
C ASP A 41 21.48 -11.71 0.75
N ALA A 42 20.80 -11.25 -0.30
CA ALA A 42 21.14 -11.58 -1.68
C ALA A 42 22.46 -10.94 -2.15
N GLY A 43 22.73 -9.72 -1.73
CA GLY A 43 23.82 -8.93 -2.32
C GLY A 43 23.63 -8.70 -3.84
N VAL A 44 24.65 -8.08 -4.47
CA VAL A 44 24.59 -7.66 -5.87
C VAL A 44 24.59 -8.83 -6.85
N LYS A 45 25.40 -9.88 -6.60
CA LYS A 45 25.54 -11.00 -7.55
C LYS A 45 24.27 -11.83 -7.67
N ALA A 46 23.64 -12.19 -6.55
CA ALA A 46 22.37 -12.91 -6.57
C ALA A 46 21.26 -12.05 -7.19
N THR A 47 21.29 -10.72 -6.98
CA THR A 47 20.39 -9.78 -7.67
C THR A 47 20.54 -9.85 -9.18
N HIS A 48 21.77 -9.87 -9.70
CA HIS A 48 22.03 -10.06 -11.12
C HIS A 48 21.52 -11.40 -11.63
N ALA A 49 21.71 -12.48 -10.86
CA ALA A 49 21.21 -13.82 -11.24
C ALA A 49 19.68 -13.83 -11.35
N ALA A 50 18.98 -13.21 -10.38
CA ALA A 50 17.51 -13.08 -10.39
C ALA A 50 17.01 -12.26 -11.60
N ILE A 51 17.65 -11.13 -11.89
CA ILE A 51 17.32 -10.28 -13.04
C ILE A 51 17.58 -11.03 -14.36
N ALA A 52 18.69 -11.75 -14.47
CA ALA A 52 19.03 -12.54 -15.63
C ALA A 52 18.04 -13.71 -15.86
N ALA A 53 17.58 -14.36 -14.79
CA ALA A 53 16.54 -15.39 -14.86
C ALA A 53 15.22 -14.79 -15.34
N ALA A 54 14.80 -13.65 -14.77
CA ALA A 54 13.60 -12.94 -15.21
C ALA A 54 13.69 -12.54 -16.69
N ARG A 55 14.87 -12.06 -17.15
CA ARG A 55 15.09 -11.67 -18.55
C ARG A 55 14.97 -12.86 -19.49
N ARG A 56 15.61 -13.98 -19.19
CA ARG A 56 15.48 -15.21 -19.99
C ARG A 56 14.04 -15.71 -20.05
N ALA A 57 13.35 -15.72 -18.90
CA ALA A 57 11.95 -16.13 -18.83
C ALA A 57 11.03 -15.24 -19.66
N PHE A 58 11.33 -13.95 -19.77
CA PHE A 58 10.58 -13.03 -20.61
C PHE A 58 10.89 -13.22 -22.09
N ASP A 59 12.17 -13.21 -22.48
CA ASP A 59 12.56 -13.25 -23.89
C ASP A 59 12.29 -14.62 -24.54
N ASP A 60 12.63 -15.71 -23.85
CA ASP A 60 12.63 -17.06 -24.40
C ASP A 60 11.51 -17.94 -23.82
N GLY A 61 11.02 -17.62 -22.62
CA GLY A 61 10.04 -18.43 -21.89
C GLY A 61 8.62 -18.37 -22.47
N PRO A 62 7.73 -19.27 -22.03
CA PRO A 62 6.37 -19.34 -22.53
C PRO A 62 5.43 -18.29 -21.91
N TRP A 63 5.76 -17.71 -20.75
CA TRP A 63 4.83 -16.89 -19.96
C TRP A 63 4.29 -15.66 -20.70
N PRO A 64 5.12 -14.81 -21.33
CA PRO A 64 4.63 -13.63 -22.05
C PRO A 64 3.77 -13.98 -23.27
N ARG A 65 3.92 -15.22 -23.78
CA ARG A 65 3.21 -15.72 -24.98
C ARG A 65 1.90 -16.43 -24.65
N LYS A 66 1.65 -16.74 -23.36
CA LYS A 66 0.37 -17.29 -22.91
C LYS A 66 -0.76 -16.29 -23.12
N SER A 67 -1.91 -16.79 -23.52
CA SER A 67 -3.13 -16.00 -23.57
C SER A 67 -3.51 -15.51 -22.16
N PRO A 68 -4.28 -14.42 -22.04
CA PRO A 68 -4.81 -13.97 -20.75
C PRO A 68 -5.50 -15.08 -19.96
N ARG A 69 -6.28 -15.92 -20.63
CA ARG A 69 -6.98 -17.06 -20.02
C ARG A 69 -6.04 -18.11 -19.43
N GLU A 70 -4.94 -18.42 -20.11
CA GLU A 70 -3.94 -19.38 -19.61
C GLU A 70 -3.18 -18.81 -18.40
N ARG A 71 -2.84 -17.52 -18.42
CA ARG A 71 -2.24 -16.86 -17.26
C ARG A 71 -3.21 -16.82 -16.08
N ALA A 72 -4.47 -16.44 -16.33
CA ALA A 72 -5.51 -16.42 -15.30
C ALA A 72 -5.70 -17.78 -14.61
N ALA A 73 -5.63 -18.88 -15.36
CA ALA A 73 -5.73 -20.22 -14.77
C ALA A 73 -4.61 -20.53 -13.77
N VAL A 74 -3.37 -20.07 -14.05
CA VAL A 74 -2.24 -20.20 -13.09
C VAL A 74 -2.44 -19.30 -11.88
N LEU A 75 -2.86 -18.05 -12.09
CA LEU A 75 -3.06 -17.09 -11.00
C LEU A 75 -4.22 -17.50 -10.07
N ARG A 76 -5.28 -18.14 -10.59
CA ARG A 76 -6.35 -18.73 -9.75
C ARG A 76 -5.82 -19.88 -8.88
N ARG A 77 -4.97 -20.75 -9.43
CA ARG A 77 -4.31 -21.79 -8.58
C ARG A 77 -3.43 -21.18 -7.51
N PHE A 78 -2.68 -20.13 -7.87
CA PHE A 78 -1.86 -19.40 -6.92
C PHE A 78 -2.71 -18.79 -5.79
N ALA A 79 -3.82 -18.13 -6.11
CA ALA A 79 -4.74 -17.57 -5.12
C ALA A 79 -5.35 -18.65 -4.20
N ALA A 80 -5.77 -19.79 -4.78
CA ALA A 80 -6.30 -20.91 -4.01
C ALA A 80 -5.27 -21.50 -3.01
N ILE A 81 -3.99 -21.60 -3.41
CA ILE A 81 -2.91 -22.04 -2.52
C ILE A 81 -2.66 -21.05 -1.37
N LEU A 82 -2.77 -19.75 -1.63
CA LEU A 82 -2.69 -18.74 -0.59
C LEU A 82 -3.87 -18.84 0.38
N ASP A 83 -5.08 -19.12 -0.13
CA ASP A 83 -6.27 -19.31 0.69
C ASP A 83 -6.15 -20.52 1.62
N GLU A 84 -5.64 -21.65 1.13
CA GLU A 84 -5.32 -22.83 1.97
C GLU A 84 -4.33 -22.51 3.09
N ARG A 85 -3.50 -21.48 2.95
CA ARG A 85 -2.49 -21.04 3.93
C ARG A 85 -2.92 -19.83 4.77
N HIS A 86 -4.18 -19.42 4.69
CA HIS A 86 -4.69 -18.22 5.31
C HIS A 86 -4.28 -18.06 6.79
N ASP A 87 -4.56 -19.05 7.63
CA ASP A 87 -4.27 -18.97 9.06
C ASP A 87 -2.76 -18.91 9.38
N PHE A 88 -1.96 -19.56 8.57
CA PHE A 88 -0.51 -19.50 8.67
C PHE A 88 0.00 -18.10 8.28
N LEU A 89 -0.44 -17.58 7.14
CA LEU A 89 -0.07 -16.25 6.66
C LEU A 89 -0.50 -15.15 7.64
N LYS A 90 -1.69 -15.26 8.22
CA LYS A 90 -2.16 -14.35 9.26
C LYS A 90 -1.20 -14.30 10.45
N LYS A 91 -0.79 -15.46 10.99
CA LYS A 91 0.16 -15.52 12.10
C LYS A 91 1.52 -14.91 11.73
N LEU A 92 2.02 -15.23 10.55
CA LEU A 92 3.29 -14.72 10.04
C LEU A 92 3.28 -13.21 9.91
N VAL A 93 2.26 -12.66 9.25
CA VAL A 93 2.10 -11.21 9.06
C VAL A 93 1.94 -10.47 10.39
N MET A 94 1.18 -11.03 11.33
CA MET A 94 1.06 -10.45 12.68
C MET A 94 2.42 -10.37 13.37
N ALA A 95 3.21 -11.43 13.29
CA ALA A 95 4.50 -11.52 13.97
C ALA A 95 5.55 -10.60 13.37
N GLU A 96 5.65 -10.51 12.03
CA GLU A 96 6.70 -9.70 11.40
C GLU A 96 6.35 -8.21 11.25
N SER A 97 5.05 -7.85 11.11
CA SER A 97 4.63 -6.45 10.90
C SER A 97 4.02 -5.78 12.13
N GLY A 98 3.68 -6.54 13.16
CA GLY A 98 2.97 -6.02 14.33
C GLY A 98 1.50 -5.67 14.07
N SER A 99 0.93 -6.16 12.97
CA SER A 99 -0.49 -5.94 12.65
C SER A 99 -1.39 -6.63 13.64
N VAL A 100 -2.39 -5.92 14.17
CA VAL A 100 -3.40 -6.52 15.05
C VAL A 100 -4.23 -7.55 14.32
N GLY A 101 -4.76 -8.53 15.06
CA GLY A 101 -5.36 -9.75 14.51
C GLY A 101 -6.44 -9.51 13.46
N PHE A 102 -7.32 -8.55 13.67
CA PHE A 102 -8.38 -8.21 12.72
C PHE A 102 -7.83 -7.59 11.41
N LEU A 103 -6.81 -6.72 11.53
CA LEU A 103 -6.18 -6.07 10.38
C LEU A 103 -5.38 -7.07 9.53
N ALA A 104 -4.65 -7.96 10.20
CA ALA A 104 -3.92 -9.04 9.54
C ALA A 104 -4.86 -9.99 8.80
N ASP A 105 -5.99 -10.33 9.43
CA ASP A 105 -7.00 -11.22 8.86
C ASP A 105 -7.72 -10.58 7.66
N ILE A 106 -8.46 -9.50 7.90
CA ILE A 106 -9.40 -8.96 6.92
C ILE A 106 -8.67 -8.22 5.78
N ILE A 107 -7.64 -7.42 6.10
CA ILE A 107 -6.98 -6.58 5.10
C ILE A 107 -5.76 -7.28 4.51
N GLN A 108 -4.81 -7.71 5.35
CA GLN A 108 -3.53 -8.17 4.83
C GLN A 108 -3.60 -9.57 4.20
N VAL A 109 -4.45 -10.47 4.69
CA VAL A 109 -4.53 -11.83 4.15
C VAL A 109 -5.78 -12.05 3.33
N ARG A 110 -6.98 -12.02 3.93
CA ARG A 110 -8.24 -12.27 3.20
C ARG A 110 -8.44 -11.32 2.04
N GLY A 111 -8.40 -10.00 2.31
CA GLY A 111 -8.56 -9.01 1.25
C GLY A 111 -7.51 -9.10 0.14
N THR A 112 -6.30 -9.55 0.48
CA THR A 112 -5.24 -9.78 -0.51
C THR A 112 -5.52 -11.00 -1.39
N ILE A 113 -6.06 -12.08 -0.82
CA ILE A 113 -6.49 -13.27 -1.57
C ILE A 113 -7.64 -12.91 -2.50
N ASP A 114 -8.63 -12.16 -2.01
CA ASP A 114 -9.76 -11.68 -2.82
C ASP A 114 -9.29 -10.81 -4.00
N ILE A 115 -8.26 -9.98 -3.79
CA ILE A 115 -7.61 -9.21 -4.87
C ILE A 115 -6.92 -10.14 -5.88
N ALA A 116 -6.25 -11.18 -5.42
CA ALA A 116 -5.59 -12.13 -6.30
C ALA A 116 -6.59 -12.86 -7.21
N GLU A 117 -7.74 -13.27 -6.66
CA GLU A 117 -8.84 -13.86 -7.42
C GLU A 117 -9.43 -12.86 -8.43
N TRP A 118 -9.67 -11.62 -7.96
CA TRP A 118 -10.20 -10.57 -8.82
C TRP A 118 -9.26 -10.20 -9.97
N ILE A 119 -7.95 -10.13 -9.76
CA ILE A 119 -6.97 -9.87 -10.82
C ILE A 119 -7.05 -10.95 -11.90
N ALA A 120 -7.17 -12.23 -11.49
CA ALA A 120 -7.31 -13.34 -12.41
C ALA A 120 -8.61 -13.27 -13.21
N GLU A 121 -9.68 -12.70 -12.69
CA GLU A 121 -10.93 -12.45 -13.41
C GLU A 121 -10.83 -11.20 -14.29
N ALA A 122 -10.31 -10.09 -13.76
CA ALA A 122 -10.26 -8.81 -14.46
C ALA A 122 -9.39 -8.87 -15.72
N MET A 123 -8.29 -9.61 -15.70
CA MET A 123 -7.44 -9.76 -16.88
C MET A 123 -8.15 -10.47 -18.06
N GLU A 124 -9.17 -11.29 -17.79
CA GLU A 124 -9.96 -11.92 -18.84
C GLU A 124 -11.13 -11.04 -19.30
N LEU A 125 -11.78 -10.31 -18.38
CA LEU A 125 -13.07 -9.65 -18.62
C LEU A 125 -12.98 -8.13 -18.76
N ALA A 126 -12.05 -7.47 -18.08
CA ALA A 126 -11.99 -6.02 -17.99
C ALA A 126 -10.87 -5.39 -18.82
N VAL A 127 -9.74 -6.07 -19.01
CA VAL A 127 -8.61 -5.56 -19.80
C VAL A 127 -8.87 -5.73 -21.29
N ARG A 128 -8.79 -4.64 -22.04
CA ARG A 128 -8.89 -4.65 -23.50
C ARG A 128 -7.52 -4.92 -24.12
N TRP A 129 -7.17 -6.19 -24.29
CA TRP A 129 -5.88 -6.60 -24.85
C TRP A 129 -5.67 -6.21 -26.30
N THR A 130 -6.75 -6.10 -27.08
CA THR A 130 -6.74 -5.68 -28.47
C THR A 130 -7.97 -4.82 -28.75
N GLU A 131 -7.73 -3.66 -29.31
CA GLU A 131 -8.75 -2.71 -29.76
C GLU A 131 -8.62 -2.53 -31.27
N VAL A 132 -9.61 -2.99 -32.03
CA VAL A 132 -9.63 -2.86 -33.49
C VAL A 132 -10.47 -1.66 -33.88
N SER A 133 -9.88 -0.74 -34.62
CA SER A 133 -10.60 0.39 -35.18
C SER A 133 -11.38 -0.02 -36.42
N PRO A 134 -12.55 0.61 -36.69
CA PRO A 134 -13.24 0.38 -37.96
C PRO A 134 -12.32 0.65 -39.16
N PRO A 135 -12.38 -0.17 -40.23
CA PRO A 135 -11.60 0.06 -41.43
C PRO A 135 -11.92 1.43 -42.08
N VAL A 136 -10.90 2.08 -42.59
CA VAL A 136 -11.01 3.40 -43.24
C VAL A 136 -10.64 3.26 -44.70
N GLY A 137 -11.45 3.87 -45.58
CA GLY A 137 -11.14 3.97 -46.98
C GLY A 137 -9.91 4.85 -47.23
N SER A 138 -8.98 4.40 -48.07
CA SER A 138 -7.81 5.13 -48.54
C SER A 138 -7.78 5.18 -50.07
N PRO A 139 -6.98 6.07 -50.69
CA PRO A 139 -6.85 6.09 -52.16
C PRO A 139 -6.38 4.77 -52.79
N THR A 140 -5.75 3.90 -52.00
CA THR A 140 -5.19 2.60 -52.43
C THR A 140 -6.02 1.40 -51.97
N GLY A 141 -7.14 1.62 -51.24
CA GLY A 141 -8.00 0.53 -50.74
C GLY A 141 -8.52 0.78 -49.34
N MET A 142 -8.87 -0.31 -48.67
CA MET A 142 -9.27 -0.26 -47.25
C MET A 142 -8.05 -0.48 -46.37
N ALA A 143 -7.87 0.39 -45.37
CA ALA A 143 -6.84 0.26 -44.34
C ALA A 143 -7.47 -0.11 -42.98
N GLY A 144 -6.85 -1.02 -42.27
CA GLY A 144 -7.23 -1.41 -40.93
C GLY A 144 -6.17 -0.98 -39.91
N HIS A 145 -6.59 -0.85 -38.65
CA HIS A 145 -5.72 -0.48 -37.54
C HIS A 145 -6.16 -1.19 -36.26
N ALA A 146 -5.20 -1.65 -35.50
CA ALA A 146 -5.42 -2.19 -34.16
C ALA A 146 -4.40 -1.62 -33.16
N VAL A 147 -4.84 -1.43 -31.92
CA VAL A 147 -3.96 -1.19 -30.78
C VAL A 147 -3.93 -2.46 -29.95
N VAL A 148 -2.73 -2.98 -29.68
CA VAL A 148 -2.52 -4.17 -28.84
C VAL A 148 -1.74 -3.79 -27.60
N ARG A 149 -2.06 -4.47 -26.48
CA ARG A 149 -1.32 -4.36 -25.22
C ARG A 149 -0.33 -5.50 -25.14
N GLU A 150 0.94 -5.18 -24.95
CA GLU A 150 2.01 -6.15 -24.74
C GLU A 150 2.64 -5.92 -23.35
N PRO A 151 3.17 -6.98 -22.67
CA PRO A 151 3.82 -6.80 -21.38
C PRO A 151 5.05 -5.90 -21.50
N VAL A 152 5.29 -5.04 -20.48
CA VAL A 152 6.41 -4.10 -20.50
C VAL A 152 7.79 -4.80 -20.46
N GLY A 153 7.89 -5.98 -19.86
CA GLY A 153 9.15 -6.71 -19.76
C GLY A 153 9.45 -7.27 -18.37
N VAL A 154 10.68 -7.05 -17.91
CA VAL A 154 11.16 -7.42 -16.58
C VAL A 154 10.83 -6.29 -15.58
N VAL A 155 10.11 -6.64 -14.54
CA VAL A 155 9.67 -5.72 -13.48
C VAL A 155 10.47 -5.93 -12.20
N ALA A 156 11.10 -4.88 -11.69
CA ALA A 156 11.64 -4.82 -10.34
C ALA A 156 10.54 -4.35 -9.37
N ALA A 157 10.05 -5.24 -8.52
CA ALA A 157 9.04 -4.94 -7.51
C ALA A 157 9.72 -4.76 -6.15
N ILE A 158 9.67 -3.54 -5.60
CA ILE A 158 10.32 -3.17 -4.33
C ILE A 158 9.25 -2.67 -3.38
N THR A 159 9.04 -3.37 -2.26
CA THR A 159 7.90 -3.20 -1.38
C THR A 159 8.28 -2.70 0.02
N PRO A 160 7.38 -2.03 0.74
CA PRO A 160 7.61 -1.51 2.07
C PRO A 160 7.24 -2.52 3.16
N PHE A 161 7.41 -2.12 4.43
CA PHE A 161 7.25 -2.98 5.60
C PHE A 161 5.84 -2.99 6.22
N ASN A 162 5.00 -2.01 5.92
CA ASN A 162 3.79 -1.75 6.73
C ASN A 162 2.63 -2.71 6.44
N PHE A 163 2.38 -3.06 5.19
CA PHE A 163 1.41 -4.06 4.76
C PHE A 163 2.11 -5.07 3.84
N PRO A 164 3.05 -5.88 4.39
CA PRO A 164 4.01 -6.59 3.55
C PRO A 164 3.35 -7.56 2.58
N PHE A 165 2.54 -8.51 3.06
CA PHE A 165 1.88 -9.49 2.21
C PHE A 165 0.97 -8.85 1.15
N PHE A 166 0.16 -7.88 1.57
CA PHE A 166 -0.71 -7.13 0.69
C PHE A 166 0.06 -6.40 -0.41
N LEU A 167 1.09 -5.61 -0.05
CA LEU A 167 1.84 -4.80 -1.00
C LEU A 167 2.76 -5.62 -1.90
N ASN A 168 3.21 -6.80 -1.45
CA ASN A 168 3.88 -7.76 -2.32
C ASN A 168 2.93 -8.26 -3.42
N ILE A 169 1.72 -8.68 -3.06
CA ILE A 169 0.74 -9.23 -4.00
C ILE A 169 0.25 -8.18 -4.99
N VAL A 170 -0.09 -6.97 -4.54
CA VAL A 170 -0.61 -5.92 -5.45
C VAL A 170 0.42 -5.37 -6.43
N LYS A 171 1.71 -5.66 -6.24
CA LYS A 171 2.74 -5.36 -7.22
C LYS A 171 3.08 -6.56 -8.11
N VAL A 172 3.13 -7.75 -7.54
CA VAL A 172 3.51 -8.96 -8.27
C VAL A 172 2.40 -9.41 -9.23
N LEU A 173 1.17 -9.55 -8.73
CA LEU A 173 0.12 -10.19 -9.55
C LEU A 173 -0.33 -9.38 -10.76
N PRO A 174 -0.50 -8.04 -10.72
CA PRO A 174 -0.82 -7.28 -11.92
C PRO A 174 0.28 -7.36 -12.99
N ALA A 175 1.56 -7.37 -12.58
CA ALA A 175 2.69 -7.55 -13.49
C ALA A 175 2.65 -8.94 -14.14
N LEU A 176 2.42 -10.00 -13.37
CA LEU A 176 2.26 -11.36 -13.89
C LEU A 176 1.02 -11.47 -14.81
N ALA A 177 -0.10 -10.85 -14.43
CA ALA A 177 -1.31 -10.81 -15.24
C ALA A 177 -1.08 -10.14 -16.59
N ALA A 178 -0.31 -9.06 -16.62
CA ALA A 178 0.10 -8.41 -17.87
C ALA A 178 1.00 -9.31 -18.75
N GLY A 179 1.66 -10.31 -18.17
CA GLY A 179 2.60 -11.20 -18.86
C GLY A 179 4.07 -10.83 -18.64
N CYS A 180 4.36 -9.93 -17.71
CA CYS A 180 5.70 -9.57 -17.28
C CYS A 180 6.35 -10.69 -16.46
N THR A 181 7.66 -10.60 -16.28
CA THR A 181 8.42 -11.36 -15.29
C THR A 181 8.86 -10.43 -14.16
N VAL A 182 8.97 -10.96 -12.95
CA VAL A 182 9.13 -10.15 -11.75
C VAL A 182 10.33 -10.59 -10.91
N VAL A 183 11.10 -9.61 -10.44
CA VAL A 183 12.02 -9.77 -9.32
C VAL A 183 11.43 -9.01 -8.14
N LEU A 184 10.99 -9.74 -7.11
CA LEU A 184 10.42 -9.17 -5.88
C LEU A 184 11.51 -9.01 -4.83
N LYS A 185 11.62 -7.80 -4.29
CA LYS A 185 12.43 -7.46 -3.13
C LYS A 185 11.54 -6.88 -2.04
N PRO A 186 11.16 -7.66 -1.02
CA PRO A 186 10.45 -7.15 0.15
C PRO A 186 11.35 -6.25 1.00
N HIS A 187 10.72 -5.48 1.90
CA HIS A 187 11.48 -4.71 2.88
C HIS A 187 12.24 -5.65 3.83
N GLN A 188 13.47 -5.30 4.18
CA GLN A 188 14.33 -6.12 5.05
C GLN A 188 13.77 -6.33 6.47
N TRP A 189 12.78 -5.57 6.91
CA TRP A 189 12.15 -5.72 8.22
C TRP A 189 10.98 -6.70 8.21
N THR A 190 10.37 -6.94 7.05
CA THR A 190 9.21 -7.82 6.87
C THR A 190 9.34 -8.63 5.57
N PRO A 191 10.36 -9.49 5.45
CA PRO A 191 10.59 -10.23 4.23
C PRO A 191 9.97 -11.64 4.23
N LEU A 192 9.52 -12.17 5.39
CA LEU A 192 9.19 -13.58 5.55
C LEU A 192 8.00 -14.02 4.68
N ASP A 193 6.99 -13.19 4.58
CA ASP A 193 5.78 -13.45 3.78
C ASP A 193 6.08 -13.55 2.28
N ALA A 194 7.10 -12.82 1.78
CA ALA A 194 7.50 -12.90 0.37
C ALA A 194 8.07 -14.27 0.01
N PHE A 195 8.70 -14.97 0.94
CA PHE A 195 9.17 -16.34 0.73
C PHE A 195 8.02 -17.35 0.69
N GLU A 196 6.91 -17.08 1.40
CA GLU A 196 5.69 -17.89 1.27
C GLU A 196 4.98 -17.62 -0.07
N ILE A 197 5.04 -16.39 -0.58
CA ILE A 197 4.60 -16.07 -1.95
C ILE A 197 5.41 -16.88 -2.98
N ALA A 198 6.72 -17.01 -2.80
CA ALA A 198 7.57 -17.83 -3.65
C ALA A 198 7.18 -19.33 -3.61
N LYS A 199 6.92 -19.88 -2.41
CA LYS A 199 6.43 -21.27 -2.27
C LYS A 199 5.08 -21.46 -2.96
N ALA A 200 4.15 -20.51 -2.80
CA ALA A 200 2.86 -20.59 -3.47
C ALA A 200 2.99 -20.51 -5.00
N ALA A 201 3.92 -19.71 -5.52
CA ALA A 201 4.21 -19.65 -6.95
C ALA A 201 4.78 -20.97 -7.50
N GLN A 202 5.66 -21.62 -6.75
CA GLN A 202 6.20 -22.94 -7.08
C GLN A 202 5.09 -24.02 -7.10
N ASP A 203 4.25 -24.04 -6.07
CA ASP A 203 3.15 -25.01 -5.97
C ASP A 203 2.03 -24.75 -7.02
N ALA A 204 1.91 -23.52 -7.51
CA ALA A 204 1.01 -23.18 -8.60
C ALA A 204 1.57 -23.49 -10.00
N ASP A 205 2.72 -24.13 -10.11
CA ASP A 205 3.43 -24.41 -11.37
C ASP A 205 3.71 -23.14 -12.20
N LEU A 206 4.06 -22.03 -11.54
CA LEU A 206 4.50 -20.84 -12.25
C LEU A 206 5.82 -21.15 -12.96
N SER A 207 5.92 -20.82 -14.23
CA SER A 207 7.09 -21.16 -15.07
C SER A 207 8.40 -20.60 -14.46
N PRO A 208 9.52 -21.34 -14.51
CA PRO A 208 10.81 -20.88 -14.00
C PRO A 208 11.18 -19.47 -14.47
N GLY A 209 11.76 -18.66 -13.56
CA GLY A 209 12.19 -17.29 -13.84
C GLY A 209 11.08 -16.24 -13.93
N VAL A 210 9.80 -16.64 -13.97
CA VAL A 210 8.66 -15.70 -14.07
C VAL A 210 8.50 -14.88 -12.78
N LEU A 211 8.68 -15.50 -11.62
CA LEU A 211 8.82 -14.83 -10.34
C LEU A 211 10.15 -15.23 -9.71
N ASN A 212 10.89 -14.23 -9.23
CA ASN A 212 12.11 -14.40 -8.45
C ASN A 212 11.95 -13.60 -7.16
N VAL A 213 12.32 -14.16 -6.02
CA VAL A 213 12.21 -13.52 -4.70
C VAL A 213 13.57 -13.50 -4.03
N ILE A 214 14.03 -12.29 -3.76
CA ILE A 214 15.32 -12.02 -3.10
C ILE A 214 15.11 -11.02 -1.96
N ALA A 215 15.83 -11.19 -0.85
CA ALA A 215 15.88 -10.20 0.21
C ALA A 215 17.21 -9.46 0.19
N GLY A 216 17.25 -8.26 0.75
CA GLY A 216 18.49 -7.47 0.82
C GLY A 216 18.24 -6.04 1.26
N GLY A 217 19.34 -5.33 1.47
CA GLY A 217 19.39 -3.93 1.86
C GLY A 217 19.02 -2.95 0.74
N PRO A 218 19.32 -1.65 0.99
CA PRO A 218 19.12 -0.60 -0.02
C PRO A 218 19.98 -0.79 -1.29
N ASP A 219 21.15 -1.38 -1.18
CA ASP A 219 22.07 -1.69 -2.29
C ASP A 219 21.46 -2.65 -3.31
N VAL A 220 20.74 -3.69 -2.86
CA VAL A 220 19.99 -4.60 -3.72
C VAL A 220 18.88 -3.83 -4.47
N GLY A 221 18.16 -2.93 -3.78
CA GLY A 221 17.14 -2.08 -4.41
C GLY A 221 17.70 -1.11 -5.44
N GLU A 222 18.88 -0.52 -5.18
CA GLU A 222 19.59 0.36 -6.11
C GLU A 222 20.02 -0.41 -7.36
N GLU A 223 20.61 -1.61 -7.19
CA GLU A 223 20.99 -2.48 -8.29
C GLU A 223 19.80 -2.85 -9.18
N MET A 224 18.67 -3.25 -8.59
CA MET A 224 17.44 -3.53 -9.35
C MET A 224 16.96 -2.31 -10.13
N THR A 225 17.10 -1.11 -9.56
CA THR A 225 16.66 0.14 -10.19
C THR A 225 17.53 0.55 -11.36
N THR A 226 18.85 0.37 -11.25
CA THR A 226 19.84 0.82 -12.25
C THR A 226 20.09 -0.21 -13.35
N HIS A 227 19.83 -1.49 -13.09
CA HIS A 227 20.19 -2.59 -13.97
C HIS A 227 19.52 -2.51 -15.34
N ARG A 228 20.31 -2.56 -16.43
CA ARG A 228 19.83 -2.36 -17.81
C ARG A 228 18.83 -3.39 -18.32
N MET A 229 18.78 -4.60 -17.75
CA MET A 229 17.84 -5.65 -18.14
C MET A 229 16.48 -5.54 -17.40
N VAL A 230 16.29 -4.56 -16.54
CA VAL A 230 15.02 -4.22 -15.94
C VAL A 230 14.34 -3.15 -16.78
N ASP A 231 13.09 -3.38 -17.18
CA ASP A 231 12.31 -2.48 -18.02
C ASP A 231 11.45 -1.52 -17.20
N MET A 232 10.97 -1.97 -16.04
CA MET A 232 10.09 -1.20 -15.17
C MET A 232 10.46 -1.40 -13.69
N VAL A 233 10.35 -0.33 -12.90
CA VAL A 233 10.40 -0.40 -11.43
C VAL A 233 9.03 -0.05 -10.87
N THR A 234 8.46 -0.94 -10.06
CA THR A 234 7.30 -0.66 -9.23
C THR A 234 7.74 -0.60 -7.78
N PHE A 235 7.47 0.52 -7.11
CA PHE A 235 7.96 0.82 -5.77
C PHE A 235 6.87 1.42 -4.90
N THR A 236 6.79 0.96 -3.64
CA THR A 236 6.04 1.65 -2.59
C THR A 236 6.97 1.97 -1.43
N GLY A 237 6.94 3.22 -0.96
CA GLY A 237 7.78 3.66 0.14
C GLY A 237 7.88 5.17 0.30
N SER A 238 9.00 5.66 0.85
CA SER A 238 9.16 7.10 1.12
C SER A 238 9.30 7.93 -0.17
N THR A 239 8.78 9.16 -0.14
CA THR A 239 8.94 10.12 -1.25
C THR A 239 10.41 10.40 -1.55
N ALA A 240 11.28 10.41 -0.55
CA ALA A 240 12.72 10.59 -0.75
C ALA A 240 13.31 9.45 -1.59
N THR A 241 12.98 8.20 -1.27
CA THR A 241 13.42 7.02 -2.04
C THR A 241 12.81 7.02 -3.45
N GLY A 242 11.53 7.38 -3.59
CA GLY A 242 10.89 7.50 -4.91
C GLY A 242 11.61 8.49 -5.83
N ARG A 243 12.02 9.65 -5.31
CA ARG A 243 12.83 10.63 -6.07
C ARG A 243 14.20 10.05 -6.47
N ALA A 244 14.86 9.31 -5.58
CA ALA A 244 16.13 8.64 -5.89
C ALA A 244 15.95 7.59 -6.99
N ILE A 245 14.89 6.77 -6.94
CA ILE A 245 14.56 5.80 -7.98
C ILE A 245 14.31 6.50 -9.33
N MET A 246 13.54 7.59 -9.35
CA MET A 246 13.31 8.36 -10.59
C MET A 246 14.62 8.83 -11.22
N ALA A 247 15.54 9.34 -10.41
CA ALA A 247 16.84 9.79 -10.88
C ALA A 247 17.70 8.63 -11.39
N ALA A 248 17.74 7.51 -10.66
CA ALA A 248 18.53 6.32 -11.00
C ALA A 248 18.00 5.58 -12.23
N ALA A 249 16.70 5.60 -12.47
CA ALA A 249 16.05 4.97 -13.63
C ALA A 249 16.18 5.78 -14.94
N ALA A 250 16.44 7.09 -14.85
CA ALA A 250 16.46 8.01 -15.98
C ALA A 250 17.44 7.63 -17.09
N PRO A 251 18.70 7.16 -16.82
CA PRO A 251 19.64 6.80 -17.88
C PRO A 251 19.17 5.72 -18.86
N THR A 252 18.26 4.86 -18.45
CA THR A 252 17.70 3.78 -19.28
C THR A 252 16.23 3.99 -19.63
N VAL A 253 15.65 5.15 -19.26
CA VAL A 253 14.27 5.55 -19.53
C VAL A 253 13.27 4.48 -19.08
N LYS A 254 13.52 3.86 -17.91
CA LYS A 254 12.61 2.83 -17.35
C LYS A 254 11.23 3.38 -17.07
N ARG A 255 10.23 2.55 -17.25
CA ARG A 255 8.90 2.84 -16.72
C ARG A 255 8.91 2.79 -15.19
N LEU A 256 8.10 3.65 -14.59
CA LEU A 256 7.98 3.75 -13.15
C LEU A 256 6.54 3.75 -12.72
N GLN A 257 6.23 2.93 -11.72
CA GLN A 257 5.03 3.01 -10.91
C GLN A 257 5.48 3.24 -9.47
N LEU A 258 5.13 4.39 -8.91
CA LEU A 258 5.60 4.82 -7.60
C LEU A 258 4.39 5.14 -6.71
N GLU A 259 4.28 4.45 -5.59
CA GLU A 259 3.34 4.74 -4.52
C GLU A 259 4.13 5.25 -3.30
N LEU A 260 3.94 6.53 -2.99
CA LEU A 260 4.79 7.25 -2.05
C LEU A 260 3.98 7.77 -0.85
N GLY A 261 4.60 8.63 -0.05
CA GLY A 261 4.02 9.14 1.18
C GLY A 261 2.76 9.98 0.99
N GLY A 262 2.05 10.15 2.08
CA GLY A 262 0.83 10.95 2.16
C GLY A 262 0.72 11.80 3.42
N LYS A 263 -0.04 12.87 3.35
CA LYS A 263 -0.52 13.67 4.49
C LYS A 263 -1.98 14.01 4.26
N SER A 264 -2.78 12.96 4.14
CA SER A 264 -4.18 13.03 3.71
C SER A 264 -5.03 13.85 4.68
N ALA A 265 -5.91 14.68 4.13
CA ALA A 265 -6.83 15.51 4.88
C ALA A 265 -8.24 14.95 4.84
N SER A 266 -8.92 14.90 5.98
CA SER A 266 -10.37 14.70 6.10
C SER A 266 -11.03 16.03 6.39
N ILE A 267 -11.95 16.48 5.55
CA ILE A 267 -12.74 17.71 5.75
C ILE A 267 -14.09 17.30 6.32
N VAL A 268 -14.43 17.80 7.51
CA VAL A 268 -15.77 17.72 8.08
C VAL A 268 -16.50 19.00 7.74
N LEU A 269 -17.63 18.93 7.01
CA LEU A 269 -18.38 20.10 6.62
C LEU A 269 -19.28 20.62 7.75
N ASP A 270 -19.73 21.86 7.66
CA ASP A 270 -20.53 22.55 8.68
C ASP A 270 -22.00 22.09 8.76
N ASP A 271 -22.40 21.17 7.86
CA ASP A 271 -23.70 20.48 7.90
C ASP A 271 -23.68 19.18 8.74
N VAL A 272 -22.56 18.86 9.38
CA VAL A 272 -22.42 17.73 10.29
C VAL A 272 -22.74 18.18 11.72
N SER A 273 -23.56 17.44 12.45
CA SER A 273 -23.96 17.78 13.81
C SER A 273 -22.81 17.59 14.82
N GLU A 274 -22.86 18.34 15.93
CA GLU A 274 -21.91 18.17 17.05
C GLU A 274 -21.91 16.75 17.60
N GLU A 275 -23.10 16.12 17.73
CA GLU A 275 -23.25 14.73 18.18
C GLU A 275 -22.49 13.75 17.28
N HIS A 276 -22.61 13.92 15.95
CA HIS A 276 -21.90 13.07 15.01
C HIS A 276 -20.39 13.31 15.09
N VAL A 277 -19.94 14.56 15.14
CA VAL A 277 -18.53 14.91 15.25
C VAL A 277 -17.93 14.33 16.54
N ALA A 278 -18.63 14.39 17.66
CA ALA A 278 -18.21 13.76 18.91
C ALA A 278 -18.10 12.21 18.77
N SER A 279 -18.92 11.59 17.93
CA SER A 279 -18.89 10.14 17.69
C SER A 279 -17.79 9.67 16.74
N MET A 280 -17.18 10.56 15.95
CA MET A 280 -16.19 10.18 14.93
C MET A 280 -14.95 9.48 15.51
N GLY A 281 -14.54 9.84 16.74
CA GLY A 281 -13.37 9.25 17.38
C GLY A 281 -12.06 9.49 16.62
N ILE A 282 -11.05 8.68 16.93
CA ILE A 282 -9.70 8.80 16.33
C ILE A 282 -9.20 7.50 15.68
N ILE A 283 -9.95 6.41 15.78
CA ILE A 283 -9.50 5.05 15.39
C ILE A 283 -8.97 5.00 13.96
N THR A 284 -9.65 5.67 13.01
CA THR A 284 -9.30 5.64 11.59
C THR A 284 -7.91 6.20 11.29
N SER A 285 -7.45 7.17 12.12
CA SER A 285 -6.11 7.74 12.01
C SER A 285 -5.05 6.91 12.75
N MET A 286 -5.48 5.94 13.58
CA MET A 286 -4.62 5.12 14.43
C MET A 286 -4.46 3.69 13.94
N ILE A 287 -5.18 3.28 12.89
CA ILE A 287 -5.07 1.93 12.30
C ILE A 287 -3.60 1.62 12.02
N HIS A 288 -3.20 0.39 12.38
CA HIS A 288 -1.82 -0.08 12.23
C HIS A 288 -0.79 0.85 12.89
N ALA A 289 -1.12 1.42 14.06
CA ALA A 289 -0.33 2.45 14.74
C ALA A 289 0.01 3.66 13.84
N GLY A 290 -0.90 4.04 12.92
CA GLY A 290 -0.69 5.15 11.98
C GLY A 290 0.29 4.87 10.85
N GLN A 291 0.71 3.61 10.64
CA GLN A 291 1.69 3.23 9.62
C GLN A 291 1.03 2.91 8.25
N GLY A 292 0.19 3.81 7.78
CA GLY A 292 -0.48 3.69 6.48
C GLY A 292 -0.36 4.96 5.66
N CYS A 293 0.05 4.83 4.39
CA CYS A 293 0.30 5.96 3.49
C CYS A 293 -0.97 6.78 3.19
N ALA A 294 -2.13 6.13 3.08
CA ALA A 294 -3.42 6.77 2.76
C ALA A 294 -4.22 7.21 3.99
N ILE A 295 -3.75 6.91 5.21
CA ILE A 295 -4.43 7.29 6.45
C ILE A 295 -4.60 8.82 6.52
N GLN A 296 -5.81 9.26 6.90
CA GLN A 296 -6.15 10.66 7.02
C GLN A 296 -5.66 11.21 8.37
N THR A 297 -4.46 11.75 8.39
CA THR A 297 -3.77 12.22 9.61
C THR A 297 -3.87 13.74 9.81
N ARG A 298 -4.55 14.46 8.92
CA ARG A 298 -5.02 15.84 9.12
C ARG A 298 -6.55 15.84 9.15
N LEU A 299 -7.14 16.31 10.23
CA LEU A 299 -8.59 16.54 10.33
C LEU A 299 -8.87 18.04 10.24
N LEU A 300 -9.67 18.44 9.27
CA LEU A 300 -10.09 19.82 9.07
C LEU A 300 -11.51 19.97 9.57
N LEU A 301 -11.71 20.81 10.62
CA LEU A 301 -12.97 21.03 11.31
C LEU A 301 -13.42 22.48 11.25
N PRO A 302 -14.75 22.76 11.11
CA PRO A 302 -15.28 24.07 11.46
C PRO A 302 -14.92 24.45 12.90
N GLU A 303 -14.52 25.72 13.14
CA GLU A 303 -14.07 26.16 14.47
C GLU A 303 -15.07 25.81 15.60
N HIS A 304 -16.37 25.95 15.35
CA HIS A 304 -17.41 25.70 16.37
C HIS A 304 -17.60 24.22 16.73
N LEU A 305 -17.04 23.27 15.97
CA LEU A 305 -17.15 21.82 16.23
C LEU A 305 -15.92 21.27 16.98
N LEU A 306 -14.90 22.08 17.24
CA LEU A 306 -13.65 21.62 17.83
C LEU A 306 -13.84 21.00 19.22
N ASP A 307 -14.57 21.68 20.11
CA ASP A 307 -14.77 21.22 21.49
C ASP A 307 -15.53 19.89 21.54
N ALA A 308 -16.59 19.74 20.73
CA ALA A 308 -17.34 18.49 20.60
C ALA A 308 -16.45 17.34 20.11
N TYR A 309 -15.60 17.61 19.11
CA TYR A 309 -14.65 16.62 18.61
C TYR A 309 -13.65 16.19 19.68
N VAL A 310 -13.05 17.14 20.41
CA VAL A 310 -12.04 16.87 21.43
C VAL A 310 -12.60 15.98 22.55
N GLU A 311 -13.81 16.25 23.02
CA GLU A 311 -14.44 15.41 24.05
C GLU A 311 -14.72 13.99 23.53
N GLY A 312 -15.26 13.85 22.32
CA GLY A 312 -15.45 12.55 21.69
C GLY A 312 -14.14 11.80 21.43
N ALA A 313 -13.11 12.48 20.97
CA ALA A 313 -11.78 11.92 20.74
C ALA A 313 -11.15 11.38 22.04
N LYS A 314 -11.30 12.07 23.18
CA LYS A 314 -10.84 11.59 24.51
C LYS A 314 -11.54 10.29 24.90
N VAL A 315 -12.87 10.24 24.73
CA VAL A 315 -13.66 9.03 25.01
C VAL A 315 -13.18 7.87 24.11
N SER A 316 -13.07 8.11 22.82
CA SER A 316 -12.57 7.12 21.86
C SER A 316 -11.16 6.63 22.23
N ALA A 317 -10.23 7.54 22.52
CA ALA A 317 -8.86 7.19 22.89
C ALA A 317 -8.79 6.30 24.14
N SER A 318 -9.65 6.53 25.13
CA SER A 318 -9.69 5.73 26.35
C SER A 318 -10.12 4.28 26.15
N SER A 319 -10.80 3.99 25.05
CA SER A 319 -11.25 2.64 24.66
C SER A 319 -10.26 1.91 23.72
N LEU A 320 -9.25 2.61 23.21
CA LEU A 320 -8.27 2.03 22.30
C LEU A 320 -7.17 1.31 23.08
N LYS A 321 -7.28 -0.02 23.17
CA LYS A 321 -6.24 -0.83 23.79
C LYS A 321 -4.99 -0.84 22.92
N VAL A 322 -3.88 -0.33 23.47
CA VAL A 322 -2.53 -0.49 22.91
C VAL A 322 -1.89 -1.73 23.53
N GLY A 323 -1.40 -2.67 22.72
CA GLY A 323 -0.87 -3.92 23.27
C GLY A 323 -0.38 -4.91 22.23
N ASP A 324 -0.18 -6.15 22.70
CA ASP A 324 0.24 -7.27 21.85
C ASP A 324 -0.79 -7.51 20.74
N PRO A 325 -0.36 -7.52 19.45
CA PRO A 325 -1.25 -7.76 18.31
C PRO A 325 -2.00 -9.09 18.35
N ARG A 326 -1.49 -10.08 19.09
CA ARG A 326 -2.08 -11.42 19.24
C ARG A 326 -3.29 -11.44 20.18
N GLU A 327 -3.44 -10.44 21.02
CA GLU A 327 -4.60 -10.34 21.90
C GLU A 327 -5.82 -9.85 21.12
N PRO A 328 -6.98 -10.51 21.23
CA PRO A 328 -8.14 -10.25 20.37
C PRO A 328 -8.77 -8.87 20.57
N ASP A 329 -8.56 -8.24 21.70
CA ASP A 329 -9.08 -6.91 22.06
C ASP A 329 -8.07 -5.78 21.83
N THR A 330 -6.86 -6.09 21.33
CA THR A 330 -5.87 -5.07 20.96
C THR A 330 -6.30 -4.39 19.66
N LEU A 331 -6.38 -3.07 19.69
CA LEU A 331 -6.74 -2.24 18.54
C LEU A 331 -5.54 -1.50 17.93
N ILE A 332 -4.54 -1.21 18.75
CA ILE A 332 -3.30 -0.51 18.36
C ILE A 332 -2.11 -1.40 18.67
N GLY A 333 -1.43 -1.89 17.65
CA GLY A 333 -0.19 -2.64 17.75
C GLY A 333 1.04 -1.75 17.89
N PRO A 334 2.25 -2.33 17.81
CA PRO A 334 3.51 -1.58 17.85
C PRO A 334 3.81 -0.86 16.54
N LEU A 335 4.71 0.10 16.59
CA LEU A 335 5.48 0.55 15.44
C LEU A 335 6.48 -0.54 15.04
N ILE A 336 6.94 -0.54 13.79
CA ILE A 336 7.74 -1.64 13.26
C ILE A 336 9.13 -1.78 13.90
N ARG A 337 9.75 -0.68 14.30
CA ARG A 337 11.13 -0.64 14.84
C ARG A 337 11.33 0.58 15.75
N GLU A 338 12.41 0.54 16.52
CA GLU A 338 12.80 1.64 17.38
C GLU A 338 13.05 2.93 16.60
N GLN A 339 13.66 2.84 15.41
CA GLN A 339 13.92 4.00 14.55
C GLN A 339 12.62 4.70 14.16
N GLN A 340 11.55 3.94 13.89
CA GLN A 340 10.25 4.52 13.57
C GLN A 340 9.63 5.18 14.80
N ARG A 341 9.75 4.57 15.98
CA ARG A 341 9.28 5.15 17.23
C ARG A 341 10.01 6.47 17.53
N ALA A 342 11.33 6.49 17.44
CA ALA A 342 12.13 7.69 17.63
C ALA A 342 11.76 8.81 16.63
N ARG A 343 11.44 8.44 15.37
CA ARG A 343 10.91 9.39 14.38
C ARG A 343 9.59 10.02 14.86
N VAL A 344 8.65 9.22 15.33
CA VAL A 344 7.34 9.69 15.84
C VAL A 344 7.55 10.62 17.04
N GLU A 345 8.40 10.24 17.99
CA GLU A 345 8.76 11.05 19.16
C GLU A 345 9.31 12.43 18.74
N GLY A 346 10.17 12.46 17.73
CA GLY A 346 10.71 13.72 17.18
C GLY A 346 9.65 14.61 16.53
N TYR A 347 8.65 14.05 15.87
CA TYR A 347 7.53 14.83 15.32
C TYR A 347 6.61 15.35 16.41
N VAL A 348 6.31 14.55 17.44
CA VAL A 348 5.50 14.98 18.58
C VAL A 348 6.18 16.16 19.26
N GLN A 349 7.48 16.07 19.51
CA GLN A 349 8.25 17.19 20.09
C GLN A 349 8.19 18.44 19.18
N SER A 350 8.34 18.27 17.85
CA SER A 350 8.27 19.43 16.95
C SER A 350 6.88 20.10 16.96
N GLY A 351 5.80 19.32 17.11
CA GLY A 351 4.46 19.88 17.23
C GLY A 351 4.30 20.76 18.48
N ILE A 352 4.85 20.31 19.61
CA ILE A 352 4.87 21.08 20.86
C ILE A 352 5.71 22.36 20.71
N ASP A 353 6.92 22.22 20.15
CA ASP A 353 7.85 23.35 19.95
C ASP A 353 7.30 24.42 19.00
N GLU A 354 6.52 24.00 17.98
CA GLU A 354 5.85 24.90 17.04
C GLU A 354 4.55 25.51 17.58
N GLY A 355 4.13 25.10 18.79
CA GLY A 355 2.99 25.67 19.53
C GLY A 355 1.64 25.05 19.20
N ALA A 356 1.60 23.82 18.67
CA ALA A 356 0.38 23.02 18.65
C ALA A 356 0.06 22.50 20.07
N GLU A 357 -1.21 22.36 20.38
CA GLU A 357 -1.67 21.87 21.67
C GLU A 357 -1.79 20.34 21.66
N LEU A 358 -1.02 19.67 22.53
CA LEU A 358 -1.12 18.22 22.75
C LEU A 358 -2.27 17.93 23.72
N VAL A 359 -3.33 17.30 23.24
CA VAL A 359 -4.53 16.97 24.03
C VAL A 359 -4.31 15.71 24.87
N PHE A 360 -3.75 14.65 24.25
CA PHE A 360 -3.40 13.38 24.91
C PHE A 360 -2.36 12.60 24.10
N GLY A 361 -1.82 11.55 24.72
CA GLY A 361 -0.78 10.70 24.12
C GLY A 361 0.59 11.36 24.14
N GLY A 362 1.34 11.23 23.05
CA GLY A 362 2.67 11.84 22.91
C GLY A 362 3.77 11.14 23.72
N LYS A 363 3.53 9.90 24.18
CA LYS A 363 4.47 9.12 24.99
C LYS A 363 4.37 7.63 24.75
N ARG A 364 5.31 6.88 25.31
CA ARG A 364 5.27 5.41 25.34
C ARG A 364 4.27 4.96 26.41
N PRO A 365 3.50 3.85 26.16
CA PRO A 365 2.63 3.29 27.20
C PRO A 365 3.46 2.77 28.39
N GLU A 366 3.14 3.23 29.60
CA GLU A 366 3.90 2.89 30.82
C GLU A 366 3.80 1.41 31.22
N HIS A 367 2.71 0.75 30.82
CA HIS A 367 2.44 -0.67 31.12
C HIS A 367 3.13 -1.65 30.15
N LEU A 368 3.76 -1.17 29.06
CA LEU A 368 4.45 -1.99 28.06
C LEU A 368 5.96 -1.70 28.11
N ALA A 369 6.69 -2.54 28.84
CA ALA A 369 8.14 -2.35 29.02
C ALA A 369 8.97 -2.72 27.80
N LYS A 370 8.46 -3.64 26.94
CA LYS A 370 9.07 -4.09 25.68
C LYS A 370 8.16 -3.77 24.51
N GLY A 371 8.72 -3.82 23.31
CA GLY A 371 8.02 -3.52 22.06
C GLY A 371 8.08 -2.04 21.69
N PHE A 372 7.85 -1.77 20.42
CA PHE A 372 7.99 -0.42 19.87
C PHE A 372 6.65 0.35 19.93
N PHE A 373 5.93 0.22 21.03
CA PHE A 373 4.62 0.85 21.24
C PHE A 373 4.70 2.35 21.40
N TYR A 374 3.62 3.04 20.98
CA TYR A 374 3.42 4.46 21.14
C TYR A 374 1.93 4.74 21.32
N GLU A 375 1.57 5.70 22.21
CA GLU A 375 0.17 6.02 22.48
C GLU A 375 -0.48 6.77 21.33
N PRO A 376 -1.80 6.53 21.06
CA PRO A 376 -2.60 7.41 20.23
C PRO A 376 -2.42 8.86 20.65
N THR A 377 -2.13 9.74 19.70
CA THR A 377 -1.72 11.11 19.98
C THR A 377 -2.58 12.10 19.19
N LEU A 378 -3.12 13.11 19.89
CA LEU A 378 -3.95 14.15 19.28
C LEU A 378 -3.35 15.53 19.52
N PHE A 379 -3.14 16.25 18.40
CA PHE A 379 -2.84 17.68 18.39
C PHE A 379 -4.03 18.50 17.89
N ILE A 380 -4.32 19.61 18.56
CA ILE A 380 -5.26 20.63 18.13
C ILE A 380 -4.56 21.99 18.02
N ASN A 381 -5.28 23.00 17.55
CA ASN A 381 -4.73 24.35 17.35
C ASN A 381 -3.48 24.39 16.46
N ALA A 382 -3.34 23.38 15.59
CA ALA A 382 -2.25 23.30 14.64
C ALA A 382 -2.51 24.22 13.44
N ARG A 383 -1.43 24.81 12.93
CA ARG A 383 -1.45 25.55 11.67
C ARG A 383 -0.93 24.66 10.54
N ASN A 384 -1.47 24.84 9.32
CA ASN A 384 -1.10 23.99 8.19
C ASN A 384 0.39 24.05 7.82
N ASN A 385 1.12 25.11 8.18
CA ASN A 385 2.55 25.24 7.92
C ASN A 385 3.47 24.56 8.95
N MET A 386 2.92 23.96 10.02
CA MET A 386 3.69 23.21 11.01
C MET A 386 4.16 21.87 10.41
N ARG A 387 5.31 21.37 10.89
CA ARG A 387 5.88 20.09 10.41
C ARG A 387 4.91 18.93 10.60
N ILE A 388 4.20 18.87 11.74
CA ILE A 388 3.20 17.82 12.02
C ILE A 388 2.00 17.85 11.07
N ALA A 389 1.75 18.98 10.38
CA ALA A 389 0.68 19.15 9.40
C ALA A 389 1.16 18.96 7.95
N GLN A 390 2.45 19.14 7.66
CA GLN A 390 3.01 19.07 6.31
C GLN A 390 3.76 17.77 6.02
N GLU A 391 4.41 17.19 7.02
CA GLU A 391 5.26 16.02 6.83
C GLU A 391 4.54 14.72 7.26
N GLU A 392 4.84 13.62 6.56
CA GLU A 392 4.35 12.29 6.89
C GLU A 392 5.05 11.76 8.15
N ILE A 393 4.30 11.59 9.23
CA ILE A 393 4.83 11.09 10.52
C ILE A 393 5.02 9.57 10.46
N PHE A 394 4.03 8.86 9.90
CA PHE A 394 3.93 7.41 9.83
C PHE A 394 3.88 6.77 11.22
N GLY A 395 3.00 7.30 12.05
CA GLY A 395 2.77 6.92 13.44
C GLY A 395 1.40 7.37 13.93
N PRO A 396 0.97 6.99 15.15
CA PRO A 396 -0.38 7.20 15.65
C PRO A 396 -0.61 8.66 16.12
N VAL A 397 -0.48 9.61 15.20
CA VAL A 397 -0.59 11.04 15.47
C VAL A 397 -1.59 11.70 14.53
N LEU A 398 -2.66 12.25 15.10
CA LEU A 398 -3.67 13.03 14.39
C LEU A 398 -3.47 14.52 14.67
N THR A 399 -3.54 15.32 13.62
CA THR A 399 -3.42 16.78 13.66
C THR A 399 -4.74 17.42 13.25
N VAL A 400 -5.36 18.16 14.14
CA VAL A 400 -6.61 18.90 13.87
C VAL A 400 -6.28 20.35 13.54
N ILE A 401 -6.85 20.83 12.44
CA ILE A 401 -6.75 22.22 11.96
C ILE A 401 -8.17 22.75 11.81
N THR A 402 -8.48 23.87 12.41
CA THR A 402 -9.79 24.51 12.25
C THR A 402 -9.84 25.41 11.03
N TYR A 403 -11.05 25.59 10.50
CA TYR A 403 -11.31 26.47 9.37
C TYR A 403 -12.62 27.27 9.55
N LYS A 404 -12.79 28.36 8.79
CA LYS A 404 -13.96 29.25 8.85
C LYS A 404 -14.90 29.09 7.66
N THR A 405 -14.38 28.74 6.49
CA THR A 405 -15.16 28.61 5.26
C THR A 405 -14.78 27.34 4.50
N GLU A 406 -15.71 26.79 3.73
CA GLU A 406 -15.48 25.59 2.88
C GLU A 406 -14.31 25.82 1.91
N ASP A 407 -14.21 27.00 1.29
CA ASP A 407 -13.09 27.34 0.42
C ASP A 407 -11.74 27.34 1.16
N GLU A 408 -11.73 27.73 2.43
CA GLU A 408 -10.53 27.66 3.26
C GLU A 408 -10.14 26.21 3.55
N ALA A 409 -11.10 25.35 3.91
CA ALA A 409 -10.86 23.93 4.12
C ALA A 409 -10.26 23.27 2.87
N ILE A 410 -10.83 23.53 1.69
CA ILE A 410 -10.33 23.02 0.42
C ILE A 410 -8.92 23.53 0.13
N ARG A 411 -8.62 24.80 0.39
CA ARG A 411 -7.27 25.34 0.23
C ARG A 411 -6.28 24.65 1.18
N ILE A 412 -6.62 24.51 2.46
CA ILE A 412 -5.78 23.81 3.46
C ILE A 412 -5.54 22.35 3.07
N ALA A 413 -6.59 21.62 2.65
CA ALA A 413 -6.47 20.24 2.20
C ALA A 413 -5.48 20.10 1.05
N ASN A 414 -5.52 21.04 0.10
CA ASN A 414 -4.67 21.05 -1.09
C ASN A 414 -3.26 21.63 -0.87
N ASP A 415 -3.04 22.38 0.21
CA ASP A 415 -1.74 22.98 0.53
C ASP A 415 -0.84 21.95 1.23
N SER A 416 -0.32 21.05 0.43
CA SER A 416 0.63 19.99 0.77
C SER A 416 1.36 19.54 -0.50
N ILE A 417 2.59 19.07 -0.35
CA ILE A 417 3.32 18.39 -1.43
C ILE A 417 2.71 17.05 -1.81
N TYR A 418 1.90 16.48 -0.93
CA TYR A 418 1.24 15.19 -1.09
C TYR A 418 -0.15 15.31 -1.75
N GLY A 419 -0.62 14.17 -2.22
CA GLY A 419 -1.95 14.02 -2.81
C GLY A 419 -2.32 12.55 -2.99
N LEU A 420 -2.08 11.71 -1.96
CA LEU A 420 -2.43 10.29 -2.02
C LEU A 420 -3.91 10.08 -1.74
N GLY A 421 -4.36 10.51 -0.57
CA GLY A 421 -5.72 10.32 -0.12
C GLY A 421 -6.37 11.62 0.38
N GLY A 422 -7.68 11.55 0.61
CA GLY A 422 -8.49 12.58 1.23
C GLY A 422 -9.86 12.05 1.64
N GLY A 423 -10.57 12.81 2.45
CA GLY A 423 -11.92 12.50 2.88
C GLY A 423 -12.80 13.74 2.99
N VAL A 424 -14.10 13.54 2.86
CA VAL A 424 -15.12 14.56 3.13
C VAL A 424 -16.25 13.91 3.93
N VAL A 425 -16.59 14.50 5.07
CA VAL A 425 -17.74 14.10 5.89
C VAL A 425 -18.79 15.20 5.77
N SER A 426 -20.01 14.85 5.37
CA SER A 426 -21.09 15.81 5.10
C SER A 426 -22.45 15.21 5.43
N GLY A 427 -23.41 16.00 5.84
CA GLY A 427 -24.82 15.64 5.93
C GLY A 427 -25.50 15.45 4.55
N ASN A 428 -24.82 15.84 3.46
CA ASN A 428 -25.35 15.81 2.10
C ASN A 428 -24.33 15.20 1.13
N THR A 429 -24.64 14.04 0.55
CA THR A 429 -23.77 13.32 -0.40
C THR A 429 -23.35 14.16 -1.59
N ALA A 430 -24.30 14.91 -2.19
CA ALA A 430 -23.98 15.70 -3.37
C ALA A 430 -23.04 16.87 -3.05
N ARG A 431 -23.21 17.51 -1.88
CA ARG A 431 -22.27 18.53 -1.38
C ARG A 431 -20.90 17.91 -1.11
N GLY A 432 -20.86 16.82 -0.36
CA GLY A 432 -19.60 16.08 -0.09
C GLY A 432 -18.86 15.71 -1.36
N PHE A 433 -19.58 15.21 -2.37
CA PHE A 433 -19.00 14.86 -3.68
C PHE A 433 -18.45 16.09 -4.42
N ASN A 434 -19.16 17.24 -4.37
CA ASN A 434 -18.68 18.47 -4.99
C ASN A 434 -17.40 19.01 -4.32
N VAL A 435 -17.27 18.88 -3.00
CA VAL A 435 -16.04 19.22 -2.28
C VAL A 435 -14.92 18.23 -2.62
N ALA A 436 -15.23 16.93 -2.62
CA ALA A 436 -14.26 15.88 -2.94
C ALA A 436 -13.61 16.07 -4.31
N ARG A 437 -14.36 16.50 -5.33
CA ARG A 437 -13.85 16.82 -6.68
C ARG A 437 -12.82 17.95 -6.70
N GLN A 438 -12.76 18.78 -5.67
CA GLN A 438 -11.84 19.91 -5.57
C GLN A 438 -10.57 19.54 -4.77
N ILE A 439 -10.54 18.35 -4.12
CA ILE A 439 -9.35 17.85 -3.42
C ILE A 439 -8.42 17.23 -4.46
N ARG A 440 -7.17 17.71 -4.51
CA ARG A 440 -6.13 17.23 -5.42
C ARG A 440 -5.42 16.01 -4.85
N ALA A 441 -6.14 14.89 -4.75
CA ALA A 441 -5.64 13.60 -4.32
C ALA A 441 -6.15 12.50 -5.26
N GLY A 442 -5.42 11.38 -5.31
CA GLY A 442 -5.78 10.27 -6.19
C GLY A 442 -6.97 9.48 -5.68
N ASN A 443 -7.21 9.49 -4.37
CA ASN A 443 -8.29 8.76 -3.71
C ASN A 443 -9.00 9.67 -2.71
N VAL A 444 -10.29 9.91 -2.89
CA VAL A 444 -11.09 10.74 -1.98
C VAL A 444 -12.38 10.01 -1.62
N ALA A 445 -12.57 9.74 -0.33
CA ALA A 445 -13.79 9.15 0.20
C ALA A 445 -14.82 10.23 0.57
N VAL A 446 -16.09 9.98 0.31
CA VAL A 446 -17.20 10.83 0.78
C VAL A 446 -18.04 10.00 1.75
N GLN A 447 -18.08 10.43 3.00
CA GLN A 447 -18.92 9.85 4.03
C GLN A 447 -20.15 10.74 4.26
N THR A 448 -21.34 10.17 4.07
CA THR A 448 -22.61 10.88 4.32
C THR A 448 -23.16 10.47 5.69
N VAL A 449 -23.35 11.46 6.57
CA VAL A 449 -23.95 11.25 7.88
C VAL A 449 -25.41 10.80 7.73
N GLY A 450 -25.82 9.77 8.50
CA GLY A 450 -27.19 9.25 8.47
C GLY A 450 -27.50 8.29 7.31
N SER A 451 -26.56 7.98 6.43
CA SER A 451 -26.72 6.88 5.48
C SER A 451 -26.61 5.51 6.18
N ALA A 452 -27.22 4.46 5.62
CA ALA A 452 -27.14 3.10 6.17
C ALA A 452 -25.70 2.57 6.28
N THR A 453 -24.75 3.21 5.59
CA THR A 453 -23.32 2.92 5.61
C THR A 453 -22.55 3.77 6.64
N SER A 454 -23.21 4.64 7.40
CA SER A 454 -22.59 5.58 8.34
C SER A 454 -22.44 5.04 9.78
N ASN A 455 -22.75 3.77 10.02
CA ASN A 455 -22.56 3.16 11.34
C ASN A 455 -21.08 3.00 11.68
N ALA A 456 -20.72 3.15 12.96
CA ALA A 456 -19.35 3.10 13.46
C ALA A 456 -18.58 1.82 13.07
N GLU A 457 -19.27 0.75 12.73
CA GLU A 457 -18.73 -0.50 12.19
C GLU A 457 -18.09 -0.34 10.81
N THR A 458 -18.50 0.67 10.01
CA THR A 458 -17.92 1.00 8.71
C THR A 458 -16.70 1.94 8.81
N LEU A 459 -16.50 2.59 9.96
CA LEU A 459 -15.40 3.56 10.17
C LEU A 459 -14.01 2.91 10.28
N GLY A 460 -13.94 1.60 10.55
CA GLY A 460 -12.67 0.86 10.59
C GLY A 460 -12.03 0.63 9.23
N THR A 461 -12.75 0.86 8.13
CA THR A 461 -12.35 0.44 6.79
C THR A 461 -12.40 1.55 5.74
N SER A 462 -12.43 2.82 6.15
CA SER A 462 -12.46 3.95 5.22
C SER A 462 -11.10 4.33 4.62
N GLY A 463 -10.32 3.32 4.19
CA GLY A 463 -9.64 3.41 2.92
C GLY A 463 -10.70 3.26 1.82
N PRO A 464 -10.50 3.69 0.59
CA PRO A 464 -11.51 3.65 -0.45
C PRO A 464 -12.01 2.21 -0.68
N GLY A 465 -13.17 1.88 -0.10
CA GLY A 465 -13.96 0.71 -0.49
C GLY A 465 -13.75 -0.63 0.21
N TRP A 466 -13.13 -0.69 1.37
CA TRP A 466 -13.03 -1.94 2.15
C TRP A 466 -14.24 -2.12 3.07
N SER A 467 -15.19 -2.96 2.69
CA SER A 467 -16.16 -3.54 3.62
C SER A 467 -16.12 -5.06 3.48
N ALA A 468 -16.04 -5.77 4.59
CA ALA A 468 -16.12 -7.23 4.64
C ALA A 468 -17.48 -7.79 4.14
N GLU A 469 -18.50 -6.93 4.05
CA GLU A 469 -19.84 -7.30 3.59
C GLU A 469 -20.07 -7.13 2.08
N GLN A 470 -19.10 -6.57 1.36
CA GLN A 470 -19.15 -6.48 -0.10
C GLN A 470 -17.87 -7.06 -0.71
N PRO A 471 -17.76 -8.39 -0.84
CA PRO A 471 -16.62 -9.02 -1.52
C PRO A 471 -16.46 -8.56 -2.98
N ASN A 472 -17.50 -7.95 -3.57
CA ASN A 472 -17.48 -7.24 -4.85
C ASN A 472 -17.35 -5.73 -4.67
N GLY A 473 -16.77 -5.27 -3.57
CA GLY A 473 -16.72 -3.87 -3.19
C GLY A 473 -16.01 -2.98 -4.21
N VAL A 474 -16.55 -1.80 -4.38
CA VAL A 474 -16.10 -0.74 -5.29
C VAL A 474 -14.60 -0.43 -5.15
N GLY A 475 -13.96 -0.76 -4.01
CA GLY A 475 -12.55 -0.48 -3.73
C GLY A 475 -11.56 -1.29 -4.57
N ILE A 476 -11.82 -2.58 -4.80
CA ILE A 476 -10.92 -3.45 -5.58
C ILE A 476 -11.01 -3.12 -7.08
N THR A 477 -12.17 -2.69 -7.54
CA THR A 477 -12.41 -2.32 -8.95
C THR A 477 -12.02 -0.88 -9.27
N GLY A 478 -11.83 -0.04 -8.25
CA GLY A 478 -11.38 1.34 -8.39
C GLY A 478 -9.91 1.44 -8.78
N VAL A 479 -9.38 2.65 -8.75
CA VAL A 479 -7.95 2.90 -8.93
C VAL A 479 -7.35 3.42 -7.63
N PHE A 480 -6.09 3.09 -7.37
CA PHE A 480 -5.31 3.64 -6.26
C PHE A 480 -4.05 4.29 -6.80
N GLY A 481 -3.64 5.41 -6.21
CA GLY A 481 -2.38 6.07 -6.54
C GLY A 481 -2.38 7.56 -6.28
N GLY A 482 -1.19 8.11 -6.14
CA GLY A 482 -0.97 9.47 -5.70
C GLY A 482 -1.02 10.53 -6.81
N PHE A 483 -1.45 11.73 -6.43
CA PHE A 483 -1.19 12.98 -7.16
C PHE A 483 0.08 13.63 -6.60
N LYS A 484 0.59 14.66 -7.26
CA LYS A 484 1.74 15.46 -6.81
C LYS A 484 2.94 14.56 -6.47
N GLN A 485 3.52 14.70 -5.25
CA GLN A 485 4.67 13.92 -4.83
C GLN A 485 4.30 12.63 -4.08
N SER A 486 3.05 12.23 -4.12
CA SER A 486 2.60 10.94 -3.60
C SER A 486 2.71 9.79 -4.60
N GLY A 487 3.06 10.05 -5.86
CA GLY A 487 3.36 8.96 -6.77
C GLY A 487 3.13 9.24 -8.25
N VAL A 488 3.41 8.19 -9.05
CA VAL A 488 3.24 8.13 -10.50
C VAL A 488 2.68 6.75 -10.86
N GLY A 489 1.77 6.70 -11.81
CA GLY A 489 1.04 5.47 -12.16
C GLY A 489 -0.16 5.21 -11.28
N ARG A 490 -0.82 4.08 -11.48
CA ARG A 490 -1.98 3.64 -10.73
C ARG A 490 -1.90 2.16 -10.41
N GLU A 491 -2.43 1.80 -9.25
CA GLU A 491 -2.65 0.43 -8.83
C GLU A 491 -4.16 0.14 -8.79
N TRP A 492 -4.51 -1.10 -8.60
CA TRP A 492 -5.84 -1.65 -8.48
C TRP A 492 -6.70 -1.49 -9.76
N GLY A 493 -7.82 -2.15 -9.75
CA GLY A 493 -8.67 -2.20 -10.91
C GLY A 493 -7.94 -2.77 -12.15
N HIS A 494 -8.61 -2.81 -13.28
CA HIS A 494 -7.98 -3.18 -14.55
C HIS A 494 -6.86 -2.20 -14.94
N HIS A 495 -6.94 -0.95 -14.50
CA HIS A 495 -5.91 0.05 -14.71
C HIS A 495 -4.56 -0.35 -14.11
N GLY A 496 -4.58 -0.99 -12.91
CA GLY A 496 -3.35 -1.51 -12.29
C GLY A 496 -2.67 -2.60 -13.12
N ILE A 497 -3.44 -3.42 -13.86
CA ILE A 497 -2.88 -4.40 -14.81
C ILE A 497 -2.33 -3.68 -16.05
N GLU A 498 -3.05 -2.69 -16.55
CA GLU A 498 -2.68 -1.91 -17.74
C GLU A 498 -1.38 -1.12 -17.58
N GLU A 499 -1.02 -0.71 -16.36
CA GLU A 499 0.25 -0.03 -16.05
C GLU A 499 1.47 -0.88 -16.42
N PHE A 500 1.35 -2.21 -16.39
CA PHE A 500 2.42 -3.14 -16.75
C PHE A 500 2.40 -3.52 -18.25
N THR A 501 1.71 -2.73 -19.09
CA THR A 501 1.62 -2.98 -20.54
C THR A 501 2.13 -1.80 -21.36
N GLU A 502 2.63 -2.11 -22.57
CA GLU A 502 2.93 -1.16 -23.63
C GLU A 502 1.85 -1.22 -24.72
N LEU A 503 1.48 -0.07 -25.24
CA LEU A 503 0.55 0.03 -26.35
C LEU A 503 1.31 -0.01 -27.68
N LYS A 504 1.01 -1.00 -28.53
CA LYS A 504 1.55 -1.11 -29.89
C LYS A 504 0.46 -0.85 -30.91
N SER A 505 0.72 0.06 -31.82
CA SER A 505 -0.15 0.32 -32.97
C SER A 505 0.26 -0.58 -34.14
N ILE A 506 -0.68 -1.31 -34.73
CA ILE A 506 -0.50 -2.17 -35.91
C ILE A 506 -1.47 -1.69 -36.99
N ALA A 507 -0.94 -1.29 -38.13
CA ALA A 507 -1.73 -0.89 -39.30
C ALA A 507 -1.52 -1.87 -40.47
N TRP A 508 -2.55 -2.10 -41.24
CA TRP A 508 -2.51 -2.94 -42.44
C TRP A 508 -3.36 -2.35 -43.57
N SER A 509 -3.05 -2.68 -44.80
CA SER A 509 -3.74 -2.27 -46.02
C SER A 509 -4.20 -3.47 -46.85
#